data_f019ebaa77741871e37c99be41082252
#
_entry.id   f019ebaa77741871e37c99be41082252
#
_cell.length_a   1.000
_cell.length_b   1.000
_cell.length_c   1.000
_cell.angle_alpha   90.00
_cell.angle_beta   90.00
_cell.angle_gamma   90.00
#
_symmetry.space_group_name_H-M   'P 1'
#
loop_
_entity.id
_entity.type
_entity.pdbx_description
1 polymer ?
#
loop_
_entity_poly.entity_id
_entity_poly.type
_entity_poly.pdbx_seq_one_letter_code
_entity_poly.pdbx_strand_id
1 'polypeptide(L)'
;VISSNRPVLILDEPQKMEGKATLDALPKFKPLAVLRYSATHRTTHNKIHRLDALDAYNQKLVKKIAVRGISMKGLAGSSAYLYLESIEISKQAPVARIEMEIKQTGGEIKRKVMRLSKGQNLYDLSNKLDQYQGFVISQIDANQDTVEFTNGHVLAAGEATGDVTEATIRRIQIRETIKAHLEKEQKLFSQGIKVLSLFFH
;
A
#
# COMPACT_ATOMS: atom_id res chain seq x y z
N VAL A 1 10.66 5.30 51.48
CA VAL A 1 11.14 6.66 51.12
C VAL A 1 10.30 7.25 50.00
N ILE A 2 10.16 6.60 48.80
CA ILE A 2 9.45 7.18 47.64
C ILE A 2 7.96 7.38 47.94
N SER A 3 7.28 6.37 48.51
CA SER A 3 5.84 6.41 48.80
C SER A 3 5.45 7.43 49.90
N SER A 4 6.36 7.80 50.80
CA SER A 4 6.11 8.83 51.80
C SER A 4 6.04 10.23 51.21
N ASN A 5 6.67 10.44 50.05
CA ASN A 5 6.66 11.74 49.37
C ASN A 5 5.45 11.94 48.45
N ARG A 6 4.58 10.92 48.28
CA ARG A 6 3.40 10.96 47.40
C ARG A 6 3.71 11.53 46.04
N PRO A 7 4.51 10.88 45.20
CA PRO A 7 4.99 11.43 43.94
C PRO A 7 3.85 11.59 42.93
N VAL A 8 4.06 12.47 41.96
CA VAL A 8 3.30 12.44 40.68
C VAL A 8 3.97 11.42 39.76
N LEU A 9 3.22 10.45 39.29
CA LEU A 9 3.71 9.46 38.34
C LEU A 9 3.39 9.92 36.93
N ILE A 10 4.38 9.87 36.04
CA ILE A 10 4.22 10.10 34.60
C ILE A 10 4.45 8.78 33.91
N LEU A 11 3.42 8.30 33.20
CA LEU A 11 3.46 7.05 32.44
C LEU A 11 3.40 7.37 30.95
N ASP A 12 4.48 7.07 30.26
CA ASP A 12 4.55 7.15 28.80
C ASP A 12 4.23 5.79 28.20
N GLU A 13 3.35 5.76 27.18
CA GLU A 13 2.87 4.54 26.52
C GLU A 13 2.37 3.48 27.51
N PRO A 14 1.45 3.81 28.43
CA PRO A 14 1.03 2.93 29.54
C PRO A 14 0.40 1.62 29.09
N GLN A 15 -0.12 1.53 27.87
CA GLN A 15 -0.65 0.29 27.29
C GLN A 15 0.43 -0.81 27.13
N LYS A 16 1.71 -0.44 27.11
CA LYS A 16 2.83 -1.39 27.12
C LYS A 16 3.15 -1.91 28.53
N MET A 17 2.59 -1.29 29.58
CA MET A 17 2.84 -1.56 30.98
C MET A 17 1.66 -2.25 31.68
N GLU A 18 0.70 -2.78 30.95
CA GLU A 18 -0.54 -3.39 31.49
C GLU A 18 -0.34 -4.82 32.04
N GLY A 19 0.90 -5.28 32.18
CA GLY A 19 1.20 -6.54 32.88
C GLY A 19 0.78 -6.49 34.32
N LYS A 20 0.20 -7.60 34.86
CA LYS A 20 -0.32 -7.70 36.23
C LYS A 20 0.69 -7.21 37.27
N ALA A 21 1.96 -7.60 37.15
CA ALA A 21 3.01 -7.20 38.09
C ALA A 21 3.21 -5.67 38.13
N THR A 22 3.13 -5.00 36.99
CA THR A 22 3.25 -3.53 36.92
C THR A 22 2.03 -2.85 37.52
N LEU A 23 0.83 -3.33 37.18
CA LEU A 23 -0.42 -2.77 37.73
C LEU A 23 -0.48 -2.92 39.24
N ASP A 24 0.01 -4.03 39.78
CA ASP A 24 0.09 -4.28 41.25
C ASP A 24 1.18 -3.43 41.92
N ALA A 25 2.19 -2.98 41.21
CA ALA A 25 3.29 -2.18 41.71
C ALA A 25 2.96 -0.66 41.77
N LEU A 26 2.21 -0.13 40.81
CA LEU A 26 1.90 1.31 40.72
C LEU A 26 1.24 1.88 41.99
N PRO A 27 0.24 1.22 42.61
CA PRO A 27 -0.37 1.71 43.88
C PRO A 27 0.60 1.78 45.04
N LYS A 28 1.67 0.96 45.06
CA LYS A 28 2.66 0.95 46.15
C LYS A 28 3.44 2.25 46.28
N PHE A 29 3.51 3.03 45.18
CA PHE A 29 4.10 4.37 45.23
C PHE A 29 3.22 5.40 45.93
N LYS A 30 1.93 5.08 46.22
CA LYS A 30 0.94 6.01 46.81
C LYS A 30 0.91 7.37 46.10
N PRO A 31 0.76 7.40 44.76
CA PRO A 31 0.93 8.63 43.99
C PRO A 31 -0.13 9.67 44.36
N LEU A 32 0.23 10.94 44.34
CA LEU A 32 -0.70 12.05 44.43
C LEU A 32 -1.59 12.14 43.17
N ALA A 33 -0.99 11.97 41.99
CA ALA A 33 -1.64 11.92 40.71
C ALA A 33 -0.86 11.02 39.74
N VAL A 34 -1.55 10.51 38.74
CA VAL A 34 -0.94 9.71 37.64
C VAL A 34 -1.29 10.38 36.33
N LEU A 35 -0.29 10.87 35.62
CA LEU A 35 -0.41 11.44 34.25
C LEU A 35 -0.07 10.34 33.24
N ARG A 36 -1.00 10.05 32.34
CA ARG A 36 -0.86 8.99 31.34
C ARG A 36 -0.80 9.63 29.95
N TYR A 37 0.30 9.43 29.26
CA TYR A 37 0.51 9.91 27.88
C TYR A 37 0.51 8.72 26.92
N SER A 38 -0.39 8.72 25.96
CA SER A 38 -0.42 7.71 24.90
C SER A 38 -1.26 8.18 23.74
N ALA A 39 -0.86 7.79 22.52
CA ALA A 39 -1.66 7.95 21.32
C ALA A 39 -2.78 6.91 21.22
N THR A 40 -2.64 5.74 21.88
CA THR A 40 -3.51 4.57 21.74
C THR A 40 -3.91 4.01 23.09
N HIS A 41 -4.79 4.70 23.80
CA HIS A 41 -5.33 4.19 25.07
C HIS A 41 -6.30 3.03 24.85
N ARG A 42 -6.10 1.91 25.53
CA ARG A 42 -7.06 0.79 25.56
C ARG A 42 -8.24 1.08 26.49
N THR A 43 -8.00 1.78 27.58
CA THR A 43 -9.03 2.16 28.55
C THR A 43 -9.04 3.68 28.72
N THR A 44 -10.24 4.25 28.83
CA THR A 44 -10.40 5.69 29.07
C THR A 44 -10.41 5.95 30.55
N HIS A 45 -9.43 6.71 31.03
CA HIS A 45 -9.44 7.36 32.35
C HIS A 45 -9.77 8.84 32.15
N ASN A 46 -9.95 9.60 33.21
CA ASN A 46 -10.27 11.04 33.16
C ASN A 46 -9.45 11.76 32.08
N LYS A 47 -9.93 11.76 30.84
CA LYS A 47 -9.20 12.32 29.70
C LYS A 47 -9.26 13.83 29.73
N ILE A 48 -8.11 14.46 29.98
CA ILE A 48 -7.97 15.93 30.09
C ILE A 48 -7.73 16.53 28.72
N HIS A 49 -6.94 15.86 27.87
CA HIS A 49 -6.57 16.36 26.54
C HIS A 49 -6.62 15.21 25.54
N ARG A 50 -7.00 15.55 24.31
CA ARG A 50 -6.98 14.62 23.17
C ARG A 50 -6.33 15.30 21.98
N LEU A 51 -5.37 14.62 21.39
CA LEU A 51 -4.83 14.94 20.08
C LEU A 51 -4.50 13.61 19.38
N ASP A 52 -5.48 13.06 18.68
CA ASP A 52 -5.26 11.85 17.91
C ASP A 52 -4.77 12.17 16.47
N ALA A 53 -4.53 11.12 15.68
CA ALA A 53 -4.04 11.27 14.31
C ALA A 53 -4.99 12.10 13.42
N LEU A 54 -6.30 11.97 13.62
CA LEU A 54 -7.31 12.70 12.87
C LEU A 54 -7.37 14.16 13.31
N ASP A 55 -7.33 14.42 14.62
CA ASP A 55 -7.28 15.75 15.20
C ASP A 55 -6.03 16.51 14.70
N ALA A 56 -4.87 15.83 14.74
CA ALA A 56 -3.60 16.40 14.26
C ALA A 56 -3.63 16.69 12.75
N TYR A 57 -4.26 15.82 11.96
CA TYR A 57 -4.44 16.03 10.54
C TYR A 57 -5.35 17.23 10.23
N ASN A 58 -6.50 17.31 10.90
CA ASN A 58 -7.46 18.41 10.71
C ASN A 58 -6.87 19.78 11.12
N GLN A 59 -6.02 19.77 12.15
CA GLN A 59 -5.30 20.95 12.61
C GLN A 59 -4.03 21.25 11.79
N LYS A 60 -3.73 20.45 10.75
CA LYS A 60 -2.54 20.58 9.89
C LYS A 60 -1.20 20.47 10.64
N LEU A 61 -1.18 19.79 11.77
CA LEU A 61 0.02 19.54 12.57
C LEU A 61 0.87 18.40 12.03
N VAL A 62 0.28 17.51 11.22
CA VAL A 62 0.95 16.38 10.59
C VAL A 62 0.71 16.36 9.08
N LYS A 63 1.60 15.68 8.35
CA LYS A 63 1.48 15.49 6.91
C LYS A 63 0.30 14.54 6.59
N LYS A 64 -0.30 14.75 5.42
CA LYS A 64 -1.33 13.84 4.91
C LYS A 64 -0.79 12.43 4.75
N ILE A 65 -1.51 11.46 5.30
CA ILE A 65 -1.27 10.04 5.03
C ILE A 65 -2.04 9.70 3.76
N ALA A 66 -1.32 9.28 2.72
CA ALA A 66 -1.91 8.73 1.51
C ALA A 66 -1.60 7.22 1.46
N VAL A 67 -2.63 6.41 1.33
CA VAL A 67 -2.48 4.96 1.19
C VAL A 67 -2.66 4.61 -0.29
N ARG A 68 -1.65 3.95 -0.88
CA ARG A 68 -1.78 3.28 -2.17
C ARG A 68 -1.93 1.78 -1.89
N GLY A 69 -3.12 1.26 -2.07
CA GLY A 69 -3.40 -0.17 -1.96
C GLY A 69 -3.11 -0.87 -3.28
N ILE A 70 -2.71 -2.13 -3.20
CA ILE A 70 -2.76 -3.06 -4.33
C ILE A 70 -4.01 -3.88 -4.10
N SER A 71 -4.98 -3.79 -5.01
CA SER A 71 -6.13 -4.67 -4.96
C SER A 71 -5.89 -5.90 -5.83
N MET A 72 -6.32 -7.05 -5.32
CA MET A 72 -6.30 -8.31 -6.04
C MET A 72 -7.74 -8.66 -6.40
N LYS A 73 -8.06 -8.72 -7.67
CA LYS A 73 -9.29 -9.34 -8.12
C LYS A 73 -9.01 -10.79 -8.45
N GLY A 74 -9.53 -11.69 -7.64
CA GLY A 74 -9.62 -13.10 -8.02
C GLY A 74 -10.49 -13.23 -9.25
N LEU A 75 -9.91 -13.61 -10.37
CA LEU A 75 -10.64 -14.04 -11.54
C LEU A 75 -11.10 -15.46 -11.28
N ALA A 76 -12.38 -15.66 -10.95
CA ALA A 76 -12.94 -17.00 -10.82
C ALA A 76 -12.70 -17.79 -12.13
N GLY A 77 -11.82 -18.78 -12.06
CA GLY A 77 -11.55 -19.71 -13.17
C GLY A 77 -10.43 -19.30 -14.14
N SER A 78 -9.66 -18.24 -13.91
CA SER A 78 -8.52 -17.87 -14.75
C SER A 78 -7.21 -17.81 -13.96
N SER A 79 -6.20 -18.56 -14.40
CA SER A 79 -4.82 -18.47 -13.91
C SER A 79 -3.99 -17.36 -14.59
N ALA A 80 -4.61 -16.56 -15.45
CA ALA A 80 -3.94 -15.51 -16.22
C ALA A 80 -3.40 -14.40 -15.31
N TYR A 81 -2.10 -14.41 -15.06
CA TYR A 81 -1.45 -13.32 -14.35
C TYR A 81 -1.38 -12.07 -15.21
N LEU A 82 -2.01 -11.00 -14.75
CA LEU A 82 -1.92 -9.66 -15.32
C LEU A 82 -1.73 -8.65 -14.21
N TYR A 83 -0.87 -7.66 -14.45
CA TYR A 83 -0.73 -6.50 -13.57
C TYR A 83 -0.68 -5.24 -14.43
N LEU A 84 -1.66 -4.34 -14.25
CA LEU A 84 -1.66 -3.05 -14.93
C LEU A 84 -0.77 -2.07 -14.15
N GLU A 85 0.40 -1.78 -14.71
CA GLU A 85 1.36 -0.89 -14.08
C GLU A 85 0.92 0.58 -14.19
N SER A 86 0.49 1.02 -15.37
CA SER A 86 0.05 2.39 -15.66
C SER A 86 -0.52 2.50 -17.06
N ILE A 87 -1.20 3.61 -17.33
CA ILE A 87 -1.60 4.01 -18.67
C ILE A 87 -0.75 5.22 -19.09
N GLU A 88 -0.09 5.11 -20.21
CA GLU A 88 0.70 6.19 -20.82
C GLU A 88 -0.17 7.02 -21.77
N ILE A 89 -0.20 8.32 -21.52
CA ILE A 89 -0.93 9.28 -22.35
C ILE A 89 0.11 10.02 -23.20
N SER A 90 -0.16 10.08 -24.49
CA SER A 90 0.64 10.86 -25.45
C SER A 90 -0.29 11.61 -26.41
N LYS A 91 0.27 12.25 -27.43
CA LYS A 91 -0.52 12.83 -28.54
C LYS A 91 -1.26 11.78 -29.37
N GLN A 92 -0.92 10.50 -29.20
CA GLN A 92 -1.56 9.35 -29.84
C GLN A 92 -2.53 8.69 -28.85
N ALA A 93 -3.19 7.60 -29.32
CA ALA A 93 -4.06 6.80 -28.44
C ALA A 93 -3.32 6.32 -27.19
N PRO A 94 -4.02 6.18 -26.05
CA PRO A 94 -3.42 5.73 -24.80
C PRO A 94 -2.86 4.30 -24.92
N VAL A 95 -1.77 4.03 -24.23
CA VAL A 95 -1.06 2.75 -24.21
C VAL A 95 -1.01 2.23 -22.78
N ALA A 96 -1.40 0.98 -22.57
CA ALA A 96 -1.33 0.33 -21.28
C ALA A 96 0.02 -0.36 -21.07
N ARG A 97 0.63 -0.18 -19.90
CA ARG A 97 1.78 -0.95 -19.45
C ARG A 97 1.29 -2.10 -18.58
N ILE A 98 1.28 -3.31 -19.16
CA ILE A 98 0.80 -4.51 -18.48
C ILE A 98 1.96 -5.49 -18.30
N GLU A 99 2.17 -5.96 -17.08
CA GLU A 99 3.05 -7.09 -16.82
C GLU A 99 2.24 -8.38 -17.00
N MET A 100 2.75 -9.27 -17.82
CA MET A 100 2.15 -10.56 -18.14
C MET A 100 3.22 -11.62 -18.31
N GLU A 101 2.81 -12.87 -18.29
CA GLU A 101 3.68 -14.01 -18.52
C GLU A 101 3.86 -14.27 -20.01
N ILE A 102 5.10 -14.53 -20.41
CA ILE A 102 5.47 -14.80 -21.81
C ILE A 102 6.31 -16.08 -21.84
N LYS A 103 5.92 -17.00 -22.70
CA LYS A 103 6.72 -18.21 -22.97
C LYS A 103 7.91 -17.85 -23.83
N GLN A 104 9.10 -18.15 -23.34
CA GLN A 104 10.35 -17.97 -24.08
C GLN A 104 10.57 -19.11 -25.08
N THR A 105 11.46 -18.92 -26.04
CA THR A 105 11.82 -19.92 -27.06
C THR A 105 12.28 -21.26 -26.45
N GLY A 106 12.88 -21.23 -25.25
CA GLY A 106 13.27 -22.44 -24.50
C GLY A 106 12.17 -23.08 -23.66
N GLY A 107 10.92 -22.59 -23.74
CA GLY A 107 9.79 -23.10 -22.98
C GLY A 107 9.63 -22.50 -21.57
N GLU A 108 10.61 -21.76 -21.06
CA GLU A 108 10.55 -21.07 -19.78
C GLU A 108 9.52 -19.92 -19.82
N ILE A 109 8.71 -19.79 -18.76
CA ILE A 109 7.75 -18.68 -18.62
C ILE A 109 8.38 -17.56 -17.80
N LYS A 110 8.44 -16.36 -18.39
CA LYS A 110 8.94 -15.14 -17.71
C LYS A 110 7.90 -14.05 -17.70
N ARG A 111 7.85 -13.29 -16.61
CA ARG A 111 7.03 -12.08 -16.50
C ARG A 111 7.75 -10.91 -17.14
N LYS A 112 7.03 -10.19 -17.99
CA LYS A 112 7.54 -9.03 -18.71
C LYS A 112 6.49 -7.93 -18.79
N VAL A 113 6.92 -6.69 -18.59
CA VAL A 113 6.08 -5.52 -18.83
C VAL A 113 6.04 -5.23 -20.33
N MET A 114 4.85 -5.19 -20.87
CA MET A 114 4.57 -4.89 -22.29
C MET A 114 3.83 -3.57 -22.41
N ARG A 115 4.10 -2.83 -23.47
CA ARG A 115 3.31 -1.65 -23.89
C ARG A 115 2.25 -2.13 -24.86
N LEU A 116 1.00 -2.05 -24.45
CA LEU A 116 -0.12 -2.65 -25.15
C LEU A 116 -1.12 -1.58 -25.57
N SER A 117 -1.61 -1.71 -26.81
CA SER A 117 -2.61 -0.83 -27.42
C SER A 117 -3.94 -1.57 -27.58
N LYS A 118 -5.02 -0.82 -27.82
CA LYS A 118 -6.32 -1.38 -28.17
C LYS A 118 -6.22 -2.35 -29.34
N GLY A 119 -6.95 -3.45 -29.27
CA GLY A 119 -7.01 -4.50 -30.30
C GLY A 119 -5.92 -5.57 -30.18
N GLN A 120 -4.92 -5.41 -29.30
CA GLN A 120 -3.88 -6.43 -29.14
C GLN A 120 -4.40 -7.63 -28.38
N ASN A 121 -4.01 -8.83 -28.85
CA ASN A 121 -4.39 -10.12 -28.28
C ASN A 121 -3.24 -10.65 -27.41
N LEU A 122 -3.52 -10.85 -26.10
CA LEU A 122 -2.53 -11.29 -25.14
C LEU A 122 -2.10 -12.75 -25.37
N TYR A 123 -2.98 -13.58 -25.94
CA TYR A 123 -2.65 -14.95 -26.32
C TYR A 123 -1.49 -15.01 -27.31
N ASP A 124 -1.54 -14.17 -28.36
CA ASP A 124 -0.48 -14.11 -29.37
C ASP A 124 0.81 -13.51 -28.81
N LEU A 125 0.69 -12.46 -27.98
CA LEU A 125 1.83 -11.77 -27.37
C LEU A 125 2.54 -12.62 -26.31
N SER A 126 1.83 -13.54 -25.67
CA SER A 126 2.39 -14.47 -24.67
C SER A 126 3.10 -15.67 -25.28
N ASN A 127 3.17 -15.79 -26.61
CA ASN A 127 3.57 -16.98 -27.34
C ASN A 127 2.62 -18.14 -27.07
N LYS A 128 1.32 -17.89 -27.17
CA LYS A 128 0.21 -18.85 -27.10
C LYS A 128 0.09 -19.57 -25.75
N LEU A 129 0.22 -18.85 -24.65
CA LEU A 129 -0.15 -19.37 -23.34
C LEU A 129 -1.67 -19.41 -23.21
N ASP A 130 -2.24 -20.59 -23.00
CA ASP A 130 -3.68 -20.86 -23.01
C ASP A 130 -4.46 -20.01 -21.99
N GLN A 131 -3.84 -19.64 -20.89
CA GLN A 131 -4.44 -18.77 -19.87
C GLN A 131 -4.84 -17.38 -20.40
N TYR A 132 -4.28 -16.93 -21.50
CA TYR A 132 -4.61 -15.63 -22.13
C TYR A 132 -5.59 -15.73 -23.30
N GLN A 133 -6.19 -16.90 -23.54
CA GLN A 133 -7.24 -17.03 -24.55
C GLN A 133 -8.42 -16.13 -24.21
N GLY A 134 -8.90 -15.39 -25.21
CA GLY A 134 -9.99 -14.42 -25.05
C GLY A 134 -9.59 -13.07 -24.42
N PHE A 135 -8.33 -12.86 -24.07
CA PHE A 135 -7.85 -11.56 -23.59
C PHE A 135 -7.39 -10.69 -24.76
N VAL A 136 -8.32 -9.95 -25.36
CA VAL A 136 -8.02 -8.90 -26.35
C VAL A 136 -8.39 -7.55 -25.73
N ILE A 137 -7.52 -6.56 -25.85
CA ILE A 137 -7.78 -5.23 -25.29
C ILE A 137 -8.90 -4.56 -26.09
N SER A 138 -10.06 -4.39 -25.48
CA SER A 138 -11.22 -3.72 -26.08
C SER A 138 -11.18 -2.20 -25.91
N GLN A 139 -10.73 -1.74 -24.72
CA GLN A 139 -10.64 -0.32 -24.41
C GLN A 139 -9.51 -0.03 -23.43
N ILE A 140 -8.90 1.15 -23.57
CA ILE A 140 -7.97 1.73 -22.60
C ILE A 140 -8.54 3.09 -22.23
N ASP A 141 -8.95 3.25 -20.95
CA ASP A 141 -9.50 4.51 -20.43
C ASP A 141 -8.46 5.19 -19.52
N ALA A 142 -7.88 6.27 -20.05
CA ALA A 142 -6.87 7.04 -19.31
C ALA A 142 -7.46 7.97 -18.25
N ASN A 143 -8.78 8.22 -18.24
CA ASN A 143 -9.42 9.03 -17.20
C ASN A 143 -9.74 8.20 -15.96
N GLN A 144 -10.11 6.94 -16.17
CA GLN A 144 -10.41 5.99 -15.09
C GLN A 144 -9.21 5.11 -14.71
N ASP A 145 -8.10 5.25 -15.45
CA ASP A 145 -6.91 4.39 -15.30
C ASP A 145 -7.24 2.89 -15.42
N THR A 146 -8.09 2.51 -16.39
CA THR A 146 -8.56 1.14 -16.58
C THR A 146 -8.30 0.60 -17.97
N VAL A 147 -8.12 -0.72 -18.04
CA VAL A 147 -8.08 -1.49 -19.30
C VAL A 147 -9.22 -2.50 -19.29
N GLU A 148 -10.00 -2.53 -20.35
CA GLU A 148 -11.06 -3.50 -20.57
C GLU A 148 -10.63 -4.53 -21.62
N PHE A 149 -11.03 -5.78 -21.40
CA PHE A 149 -10.80 -6.89 -22.32
C PHE A 149 -12.11 -7.39 -22.91
N THR A 150 -12.04 -8.01 -24.09
CA THR A 150 -13.23 -8.53 -24.82
C THR A 150 -13.99 -9.61 -24.04
N ASN A 151 -13.35 -10.29 -23.11
CA ASN A 151 -13.98 -11.26 -22.22
C ASN A 151 -14.70 -10.63 -21.01
N GLY A 152 -14.85 -9.30 -20.99
CA GLY A 152 -15.54 -8.56 -19.95
C GLY A 152 -14.69 -8.25 -18.70
N HIS A 153 -13.42 -8.64 -18.67
CA HIS A 153 -12.53 -8.27 -17.57
C HIS A 153 -12.12 -6.81 -17.66
N VAL A 154 -12.09 -6.15 -16.49
CA VAL A 154 -11.59 -4.78 -16.31
C VAL A 154 -10.48 -4.81 -15.28
N LEU A 155 -9.34 -4.22 -15.64
CA LEU A 155 -8.16 -4.12 -14.80
C LEU A 155 -7.82 -2.66 -14.56
N ALA A 156 -7.72 -2.23 -13.31
CA ALA A 156 -7.35 -0.87 -12.95
C ALA A 156 -5.83 -0.74 -12.73
N ALA A 157 -5.30 0.47 -12.88
CA ALA A 157 -3.89 0.73 -12.61
C ALA A 157 -3.53 0.40 -11.15
N GLY A 158 -2.43 -0.35 -10.96
CA GLY A 158 -2.04 -0.89 -9.65
C GLY A 158 -2.76 -2.19 -9.27
N GLU A 159 -3.63 -2.73 -10.11
CA GLU A 159 -4.37 -3.96 -9.87
C GLU A 159 -3.67 -5.16 -10.50
N ALA A 160 -3.62 -6.26 -9.75
CA ALA A 160 -3.13 -7.55 -10.23
C ALA A 160 -4.25 -8.59 -10.22
N THR A 161 -4.23 -9.51 -11.18
CA THR A 161 -5.19 -10.60 -11.30
C THR A 161 -4.49 -11.92 -11.65
N GLY A 162 -5.17 -13.04 -11.46
CA GLY A 162 -4.66 -14.38 -11.73
C GLY A 162 -3.87 -14.99 -10.57
N ASP A 163 -2.91 -15.83 -10.88
CA ASP A 163 -2.11 -16.55 -9.88
C ASP A 163 -1.02 -15.62 -9.28
N VAL A 164 -1.40 -14.93 -8.21
CA VAL A 164 -0.55 -13.92 -7.55
C VAL A 164 -0.03 -14.48 -6.23
N THR A 165 1.25 -14.83 -6.19
CA THR A 165 1.92 -15.26 -4.96
C THR A 165 2.22 -14.09 -4.04
N GLU A 166 2.42 -14.34 -2.73
CA GLU A 166 2.84 -13.33 -1.75
C GLU A 166 4.14 -12.62 -2.18
N ALA A 167 5.09 -13.36 -2.74
CA ALA A 167 6.33 -12.79 -3.28
C ALA A 167 6.07 -11.79 -4.43
N THR A 168 5.07 -12.08 -5.27
CA THR A 168 4.65 -11.17 -6.34
C THR A 168 4.06 -9.88 -5.77
N ILE A 169 3.19 -9.99 -4.76
CA ILE A 169 2.60 -8.83 -4.08
C ILE A 169 3.69 -7.94 -3.48
N ARG A 170 4.63 -8.54 -2.75
CA ARG A 170 5.77 -7.80 -2.17
C ARG A 170 6.59 -7.09 -3.24
N ARG A 171 6.87 -7.74 -4.36
CA ARG A 171 7.60 -7.14 -5.48
C ARG A 171 6.86 -5.94 -6.07
N ILE A 172 5.55 -6.04 -6.24
CA ILE A 172 4.71 -4.93 -6.71
C ILE A 172 4.73 -3.79 -5.68
N GLN A 173 4.56 -4.08 -4.39
CA GLN A 173 4.60 -3.08 -3.32
C GLN A 173 5.93 -2.32 -3.29
N ILE A 174 7.06 -3.02 -3.40
CA ILE A 174 8.38 -2.40 -3.47
C ILE A 174 8.50 -1.49 -4.70
N ARG A 175 8.08 -1.97 -5.88
CA ARG A 175 8.09 -1.19 -7.12
C ARG A 175 7.27 0.09 -6.99
N GLU A 176 6.04 -0.02 -6.51
CA GLU A 176 5.15 1.15 -6.34
C GLU A 176 5.66 2.13 -5.29
N THR A 177 6.29 1.64 -4.23
CA THR A 177 6.96 2.49 -3.23
C THR A 177 8.12 3.26 -3.85
N ILE A 178 8.97 2.61 -4.66
CA ILE A 178 10.08 3.26 -5.35
C ILE A 178 9.55 4.33 -6.33
N LYS A 179 8.52 4.02 -7.11
CA LYS A 179 7.90 5.01 -8.01
C LYS A 179 7.37 6.22 -7.26
N ALA A 180 6.60 5.98 -6.20
CA ALA A 180 6.05 7.05 -5.37
C ALA A 180 7.15 7.90 -4.71
N HIS A 181 8.28 7.28 -4.34
CA HIS A 181 9.45 7.98 -3.84
C HIS A 181 10.03 8.93 -4.89
N LEU A 182 10.33 8.42 -6.08
CA LEU A 182 10.92 9.20 -7.16
C LEU A 182 10.02 10.36 -7.62
N GLU A 183 8.72 10.11 -7.80
CA GLU A 183 7.74 11.13 -8.13
C GLU A 183 7.70 12.26 -7.08
N LYS A 184 7.76 11.89 -5.81
CA LYS A 184 7.71 12.84 -4.71
C LYS A 184 9.01 13.61 -4.57
N GLU A 185 10.16 12.93 -4.72
CA GLU A 185 11.48 13.55 -4.68
C GLU A 185 11.63 14.56 -5.81
N GLN A 186 11.25 14.23 -7.04
CA GLN A 186 11.27 15.14 -8.18
C GLN A 186 10.49 16.42 -7.93
N LYS A 187 9.32 16.31 -7.28
CA LYS A 187 8.48 17.50 -6.95
C LYS A 187 9.06 18.36 -5.84
N LEU A 188 9.78 17.79 -4.90
CA LEU A 188 10.24 18.47 -3.68
C LEU A 188 11.72 18.85 -3.73
N PHE A 189 12.47 18.31 -4.68
CA PHE A 189 13.91 18.53 -4.81
C PHE A 189 14.27 20.00 -4.96
N SER A 190 13.54 20.74 -5.79
CA SER A 190 13.73 22.19 -5.98
C SER A 190 13.46 23.04 -4.72
N GLN A 191 12.73 22.47 -3.75
CA GLN A 191 12.44 23.10 -2.45
C GLN A 191 13.47 22.73 -1.37
N GLY A 192 14.52 21.98 -1.73
CA GLY A 192 15.53 21.50 -0.78
C GLY A 192 15.02 20.42 0.19
N ILE A 193 13.87 19.81 -0.11
CA ILE A 193 13.24 18.79 0.74
C ILE A 193 13.66 17.42 0.25
N LYS A 194 14.35 16.66 1.11
CA LYS A 194 14.73 15.28 0.85
C LYS A 194 13.57 14.31 1.19
N VAL A 195 13.28 13.40 0.29
CA VAL A 195 12.32 12.31 0.52
C VAL A 195 13.06 11.08 1.04
N LEU A 196 12.46 10.40 2.01
CA LEU A 196 12.95 9.12 2.54
C LEU A 196 11.84 8.08 2.45
N SER A 197 12.21 6.84 2.14
CA SER A 197 11.31 5.68 2.17
C SER A 197 11.81 4.67 3.16
N LEU A 198 10.88 4.05 3.89
CA LEU A 198 11.17 3.02 4.87
C LEU A 198 10.43 1.74 4.45
N PHE A 199 11.18 0.64 4.39
CA PHE A 199 10.63 -0.69 4.15
C PHE A 199 10.69 -1.49 5.45
N PHE A 200 9.55 -2.07 5.82
CA PHE A 200 9.48 -3.04 6.93
C PHE A 200 9.56 -4.45 6.35
N HIS A 201 10.41 -5.25 6.96
CA HIS A 201 10.64 -6.64 6.56
C HIS A 201 10.01 -7.60 7.56
#